data_296621354d747a27c112032d5b4a72e2
#
_entry.id   296621354d747a27c112032d5b4a72e2
#
_cell.length_a   1.000
_cell.length_b   1.000
_cell.length_c   1.000
_cell.angle_alpha   90.00
_cell.angle_beta   90.00
_cell.angle_gamma   90.00
#
_symmetry.space_group_name_H-M   'P 1'
#
loop_
_entity.id
_entity.type
_entity.pdbx_description
1 polymer ?
#
loop_
_entity_poly.entity_id
_entity_poly.type
_entity_poly.pdbx_seq_one_letter_code
_entity_poly.pdbx_strand_id
1 'polypeptide(L)'
;MTPQGARVDTVAALVFWIGAALIAYGYVGYPLLMHVLGRIRWRPTLRNEIRPRLSLLVPAYNEGHVIKAKIQNCVQLEYPKDRLEVLVASDGSTDATGAAIEDATNAGLIRGIVYPIRRGKAAVLNDLVGMASGEILVFSDASTMVESGSLRALVSNFADPRVGCVSGVYRLEISDHDGKAGAEALYWRYETFVRQSEARLGRMLGAHGALYGIRREFFSSLEVGTRNEDFLIPVTILMKGYQSVYDRRAVASEDSREMTGFSRRIGLAMGNYQQLALLLKVRGWLRNPRLLFQLLSHKVLRLLTPFLILGTFASSAYLLASPGYRIAFTAQTVFFIAALLGVNTQLRRRGGAVIAAPYYFCMVNAAGLVALRRIVRRKGLGGLHAKPGALQLVARR
;
A
#
# COMPACT_ATOMS: atom_id res chain seq x y z
N MET A 1 8.95 39.95 -29.75
CA MET A 1 9.30 39.08 -28.57
C MET A 1 10.75 39.36 -28.23
N THR A 2 11.07 39.70 -27.00
CA THR A 2 12.47 39.78 -26.57
C THR A 2 13.07 38.37 -26.46
N PRO A 3 14.40 38.21 -26.67
CA PRO A 3 15.06 36.91 -26.55
C PRO A 3 14.80 36.25 -25.17
N GLN A 4 14.55 37.05 -24.15
CA GLN A 4 14.25 36.60 -22.79
C GLN A 4 12.81 36.04 -22.68
N GLY A 5 11.83 36.68 -23.35
CA GLY A 5 10.46 36.15 -23.42
C GLY A 5 10.35 34.83 -24.12
N ALA A 6 11.04 34.64 -25.25
CA ALA A 6 11.06 33.40 -26.00
C ALA A 6 11.68 32.22 -25.17
N ARG A 7 12.67 32.50 -24.31
CA ARG A 7 13.24 31.50 -23.40
C ARG A 7 12.26 31.06 -22.30
N VAL A 8 11.50 31.99 -21.73
CA VAL A 8 10.51 31.70 -20.68
C VAL A 8 9.37 30.87 -21.24
N ASP A 9 8.88 31.21 -22.46
CA ASP A 9 7.84 30.44 -23.14
C ASP A 9 8.30 29.00 -23.41
N THR A 10 9.56 28.81 -23.84
CA THR A 10 10.14 27.49 -24.07
C THR A 10 10.22 26.67 -22.78
N VAL A 11 10.65 27.27 -21.67
CA VAL A 11 10.72 26.61 -20.36
C VAL A 11 9.33 26.20 -19.87
N ALA A 12 8.35 27.10 -19.98
CA ALA A 12 6.97 26.80 -19.60
C ALA A 12 6.38 25.67 -20.44
N ALA A 13 6.65 25.67 -21.76
CA ALA A 13 6.23 24.57 -22.66
C ALA A 13 6.88 23.24 -22.28
N LEU A 14 8.17 23.21 -21.96
CA LEU A 14 8.87 22.02 -21.51
C LEU A 14 8.30 21.50 -20.18
N VAL A 15 8.06 22.37 -19.20
CA VAL A 15 7.44 22.00 -17.91
C VAL A 15 6.07 21.38 -18.14
N PHE A 16 5.25 21.97 -19.02
CA PHE A 16 3.94 21.44 -19.37
C PHE A 16 4.04 20.03 -19.98
N TRP A 17 4.80 19.85 -21.05
CA TRP A 17 4.84 18.59 -21.78
C TRP A 17 5.54 17.49 -21.02
N ILE A 18 6.65 17.78 -20.32
CA ILE A 18 7.32 16.81 -19.46
C ILE A 18 6.41 16.40 -18.31
N GLY A 19 5.76 17.38 -17.65
CA GLY A 19 4.83 17.09 -16.56
C GLY A 19 3.63 16.25 -17.01
N ALA A 20 3.01 16.62 -18.12
CA ALA A 20 1.88 15.88 -18.69
C ALA A 20 2.30 14.46 -19.12
N ALA A 21 3.45 14.30 -19.77
CA ALA A 21 3.98 13.00 -20.15
C ALA A 21 4.29 12.12 -18.94
N LEU A 22 4.89 12.66 -17.88
CA LEU A 22 5.20 11.91 -16.65
C LEU A 22 3.93 11.51 -15.90
N ILE A 23 2.91 12.37 -15.83
CA ILE A 23 1.61 12.03 -15.24
C ILE A 23 0.94 10.90 -16.05
N ALA A 24 0.85 11.04 -17.38
CA ALA A 24 0.29 10.02 -18.26
C ALA A 24 1.04 8.69 -18.15
N TYR A 25 2.38 8.75 -18.14
CA TYR A 25 3.21 7.57 -17.95
C TYR A 25 2.96 6.89 -16.60
N GLY A 26 2.96 7.64 -15.49
CA GLY A 26 2.81 7.07 -14.14
C GLY A 26 1.46 6.40 -13.89
N TYR A 27 0.37 6.94 -14.46
CA TYR A 27 -0.97 6.42 -14.24
C TYR A 27 -1.48 5.48 -15.35
N VAL A 28 -0.95 5.58 -16.56
CA VAL A 28 -1.38 4.77 -17.71
C VAL A 28 -0.23 3.99 -18.30
N GLY A 29 0.86 4.66 -18.66
CA GLY A 29 1.98 4.05 -19.38
C GLY A 29 2.65 2.93 -18.59
N TYR A 30 3.02 3.17 -17.34
CA TYR A 30 3.65 2.17 -16.47
C TYR A 30 2.75 0.95 -16.23
N PRO A 31 1.47 1.08 -15.81
CA PRO A 31 0.57 -0.07 -15.65
C PRO A 31 0.41 -0.89 -16.93
N LEU A 32 0.25 -0.24 -18.07
CA LEU A 32 0.17 -0.93 -19.38
C LEU A 32 1.47 -1.65 -19.72
N LEU A 33 2.61 -0.99 -19.52
CA LEU A 33 3.93 -1.59 -19.74
C LEU A 33 4.11 -2.85 -18.87
N MET A 34 3.77 -2.77 -17.56
CA MET A 34 3.84 -3.93 -16.67
C MET A 34 2.86 -5.03 -17.10
N HIS A 35 1.68 -4.67 -17.57
CA HIS A 35 0.70 -5.63 -18.08
C HIS A 35 1.19 -6.37 -19.32
N VAL A 36 1.73 -5.64 -20.31
CA VAL A 36 2.28 -6.21 -21.55
C VAL A 36 3.50 -7.07 -21.24
N LEU A 37 4.46 -6.55 -20.47
CA LEU A 37 5.63 -7.32 -20.07
C LEU A 37 5.26 -8.56 -19.27
N GLY A 38 4.27 -8.46 -18.39
CA GLY A 38 3.75 -9.58 -17.61
C GLY A 38 3.04 -10.64 -18.44
N ARG A 39 2.52 -10.30 -19.65
CA ARG A 39 2.00 -11.27 -20.61
C ARG A 39 3.12 -11.96 -21.42
N ILE A 40 4.12 -11.19 -21.85
CA ILE A 40 5.21 -11.70 -22.69
C ILE A 40 6.22 -12.51 -21.87
N ARG A 41 6.53 -12.07 -20.64
CA ARG A 41 7.55 -12.66 -19.77
C ARG A 41 6.95 -13.29 -18.51
N TRP A 42 5.77 -13.85 -18.64
CA TRP A 42 5.11 -14.51 -17.53
C TRP A 42 6.01 -15.57 -16.90
N ARG A 43 6.15 -15.49 -15.59
CA ARG A 43 6.85 -16.47 -14.77
C ARG A 43 5.82 -17.19 -13.90
N PRO A 44 5.30 -18.33 -14.34
CA PRO A 44 4.36 -19.11 -13.54
C PRO A 44 5.03 -19.53 -12.25
N THR A 45 4.31 -19.39 -11.16
CA THR A 45 4.71 -19.90 -9.85
C THR A 45 4.31 -21.35 -9.76
N LEU A 46 5.23 -22.20 -9.33
CA LEU A 46 4.90 -23.58 -8.98
C LEU A 46 3.94 -23.56 -7.79
N ARG A 47 2.79 -24.20 -7.94
CA ARG A 47 1.78 -24.28 -6.90
C ARG A 47 1.46 -25.73 -6.63
N ASN A 48 1.69 -26.14 -5.38
CA ASN A 48 1.33 -27.46 -4.90
C ASN A 48 0.61 -27.35 -3.56
N GLU A 49 -0.20 -28.32 -3.24
CA GLU A 49 -0.79 -28.41 -1.92
C GLU A 49 0.33 -28.76 -0.93
N ILE A 50 0.76 -27.78 -0.17
CA ILE A 50 1.69 -27.91 0.94
C ILE A 50 1.02 -27.44 2.23
N ARG A 51 1.45 -27.97 3.36
CA ARG A 51 0.87 -27.67 4.67
C ARG A 51 1.97 -27.38 5.70
N PRO A 52 2.83 -26.34 5.47
CA PRO A 52 3.83 -25.92 6.45
C PRO A 52 3.16 -25.40 7.73
N ARG A 53 3.92 -25.26 8.81
CA ARG A 53 3.43 -24.55 10.00
C ARG A 53 3.26 -23.08 9.69
N LEU A 54 2.09 -22.51 10.03
CA LEU A 54 1.72 -21.12 9.83
C LEU A 54 1.58 -20.39 11.15
N SER A 55 2.05 -19.16 11.19
CA SER A 55 1.71 -18.19 12.24
C SER A 55 0.92 -17.05 11.60
N LEU A 56 -0.36 -16.91 11.97
CA LEU A 56 -1.22 -15.81 11.56
C LEU A 56 -1.11 -14.70 12.59
N LEU A 57 -0.59 -13.54 12.17
CA LEU A 57 -0.23 -12.40 13.01
C LEU A 57 -1.24 -11.27 12.82
N VAL A 58 -1.91 -10.87 13.89
CA VAL A 58 -2.96 -9.84 13.88
C VAL A 58 -2.64 -8.77 14.93
N PRO A 59 -2.01 -7.65 14.55
CA PRO A 59 -1.88 -6.48 15.42
C PRO A 59 -3.20 -5.70 15.45
N ALA A 60 -3.63 -5.25 16.64
CA ALA A 60 -4.86 -4.50 16.84
C ALA A 60 -4.62 -3.23 17.68
N TYR A 61 -5.31 -2.13 17.36
CA TYR A 61 -5.34 -0.91 18.15
C TYR A 61 -6.70 -0.24 18.02
N ASN A 62 -7.46 -0.22 19.12
CA ASN A 62 -8.83 0.31 19.18
C ASN A 62 -9.76 -0.32 18.11
N GLU A 63 -9.79 -1.64 18.07
CA GLU A 63 -10.59 -2.47 17.15
C GLU A 63 -11.70 -3.23 17.91
N GLY A 64 -12.14 -2.73 19.06
CA GLY A 64 -13.12 -3.38 19.94
C GLY A 64 -14.42 -3.77 19.26
N HIS A 65 -14.81 -3.03 18.22
CA HIS A 65 -16.03 -3.29 17.45
C HIS A 65 -15.93 -4.49 16.49
N VAL A 66 -14.70 -4.89 16.07
CA VAL A 66 -14.49 -5.99 15.09
C VAL A 66 -13.62 -7.13 15.62
N ILE A 67 -12.83 -6.93 16.67
CA ILE A 67 -11.80 -7.88 17.09
C ILE A 67 -12.37 -9.26 17.45
N LYS A 68 -13.54 -9.34 18.07
CA LYS A 68 -14.20 -10.62 18.39
C LYS A 68 -14.53 -11.40 17.12
N ALA A 69 -15.11 -10.72 16.12
CA ALA A 69 -15.42 -11.32 14.83
C ALA A 69 -14.14 -11.73 14.09
N LYS A 70 -13.08 -10.92 14.15
CA LYS A 70 -11.78 -11.26 13.58
C LYS A 70 -11.17 -12.51 14.19
N ILE A 71 -11.19 -12.64 15.50
CA ILE A 71 -10.67 -13.83 16.21
C ILE A 71 -11.46 -15.08 15.77
N GLN A 72 -12.79 -15.01 15.77
CA GLN A 72 -13.64 -16.10 15.30
C GLN A 72 -13.33 -16.46 13.84
N ASN A 73 -13.18 -15.47 12.96
CA ASN A 73 -12.79 -15.68 11.58
C ASN A 73 -11.45 -16.43 11.48
N CYS A 74 -10.42 -16.00 12.22
CA CYS A 74 -9.10 -16.64 12.19
C CYS A 74 -9.15 -18.11 12.66
N VAL A 75 -9.93 -18.40 13.70
CA VAL A 75 -10.07 -19.78 14.25
C VAL A 75 -10.84 -20.70 13.30
N GLN A 76 -11.75 -20.16 12.50
CA GLN A 76 -12.58 -20.90 11.54
C GLN A 76 -11.93 -21.14 10.18
N LEU A 77 -10.74 -20.58 9.92
CA LEU A 77 -10.04 -20.75 8.64
C LEU A 77 -9.72 -22.24 8.35
N GLU A 78 -9.87 -22.61 7.08
CA GLU A 78 -9.57 -23.97 6.60
C GLU A 78 -8.06 -24.20 6.53
N TYR A 79 -7.48 -24.56 7.65
CA TYR A 79 -6.10 -25.00 7.75
C TYR A 79 -5.96 -26.05 8.88
N PRO A 80 -5.03 -27.03 8.78
CA PRO A 80 -4.83 -28.01 9.86
C PRO A 80 -4.54 -27.33 11.19
N LYS A 81 -5.32 -27.64 12.22
CA LYS A 81 -5.27 -26.95 13.52
C LYS A 81 -3.95 -27.17 14.25
N ASP A 82 -3.30 -28.31 14.04
CA ASP A 82 -1.96 -28.63 14.56
C ASP A 82 -0.83 -27.87 13.85
N ARG A 83 -1.15 -27.17 12.74
CA ARG A 83 -0.21 -26.42 11.92
C ARG A 83 -0.51 -24.94 11.78
N LEU A 84 -1.56 -24.43 12.44
CA LEU A 84 -1.95 -23.03 12.46
C LEU A 84 -1.91 -22.50 13.89
N GLU A 85 -1.04 -21.57 14.17
CA GLU A 85 -1.15 -20.73 15.37
C GLU A 85 -1.65 -19.33 15.00
N VAL A 86 -2.52 -18.78 15.84
CA VAL A 86 -3.08 -17.44 15.69
C VAL A 86 -2.54 -16.59 16.83
N LEU A 87 -1.78 -15.55 16.48
CA LEU A 87 -1.21 -14.60 17.43
C LEU A 87 -1.88 -13.25 17.24
N VAL A 88 -2.48 -12.72 18.30
CA VAL A 88 -3.19 -11.45 18.30
C VAL A 88 -2.63 -10.53 19.38
N ALA A 89 -2.33 -9.29 19.05
CA ALA A 89 -1.82 -8.35 20.05
C ALA A 89 -2.55 -7.01 20.03
N SER A 90 -2.90 -6.52 21.23
CA SER A 90 -3.42 -5.17 21.45
C SER A 90 -2.28 -4.19 21.73
N ASP A 91 -2.15 -3.14 20.91
CA ASP A 91 -1.11 -2.11 21.01
C ASP A 91 -1.54 -0.95 21.90
N GLY A 92 -1.79 -1.21 23.20
CA GLY A 92 -2.21 -0.18 24.16
C GLY A 92 -3.58 0.41 23.80
N SER A 93 -4.55 -0.46 23.45
CA SER A 93 -5.92 -0.04 23.17
C SER A 93 -6.62 0.48 24.41
N THR A 94 -7.51 1.47 24.22
CA THR A 94 -8.29 2.11 25.30
C THR A 94 -9.77 1.71 25.28
N ASP A 95 -10.14 0.84 24.36
CA ASP A 95 -11.50 0.30 24.18
C ASP A 95 -11.55 -1.19 24.59
N ALA A 96 -12.61 -1.89 24.18
CA ALA A 96 -12.82 -3.31 24.52
C ALA A 96 -11.86 -4.29 23.82
N THR A 97 -10.89 -3.81 23.00
CA THR A 97 -9.97 -4.67 22.23
C THR A 97 -9.15 -5.58 23.15
N GLY A 98 -8.54 -5.01 24.20
CA GLY A 98 -7.70 -5.77 25.13
C GLY A 98 -8.47 -6.88 25.83
N ALA A 99 -9.61 -6.56 26.43
CA ALA A 99 -10.47 -7.52 27.12
C ALA A 99 -10.90 -8.68 26.21
N ALA A 100 -11.29 -8.38 24.97
CA ALA A 100 -11.69 -9.42 24.00
C ALA A 100 -10.53 -10.36 23.63
N ILE A 101 -9.30 -9.87 23.57
CA ILE A 101 -8.10 -10.69 23.31
C ILE A 101 -7.78 -11.56 24.54
N GLU A 102 -7.88 -11.02 25.74
CA GLU A 102 -7.67 -11.78 26.99
C GLU A 102 -8.69 -12.91 27.14
N ASP A 103 -9.99 -12.63 26.90
CA ASP A 103 -11.06 -13.63 26.93
C ASP A 103 -10.76 -14.80 25.95
N ALA A 104 -10.37 -14.47 24.71
CA ALA A 104 -10.08 -15.48 23.70
C ALA A 104 -8.79 -16.26 24.02
N THR A 105 -7.83 -15.64 24.69
CA THR A 105 -6.60 -16.30 25.15
C THR A 105 -6.89 -17.26 26.29
N ASN A 106 -7.69 -16.84 27.27
CA ASN A 106 -8.12 -17.68 28.40
C ASN A 106 -8.96 -18.87 27.93
N ALA A 107 -9.73 -18.69 26.85
CA ALA A 107 -10.47 -19.78 26.20
C ALA A 107 -9.59 -20.72 25.37
N GLY A 108 -8.28 -20.49 25.25
CA GLY A 108 -7.35 -21.28 24.45
C GLY A 108 -7.53 -21.18 22.94
N LEU A 109 -8.25 -20.18 22.44
CA LEU A 109 -8.55 -19.98 21.02
C LEU A 109 -7.37 -19.37 20.25
N ILE A 110 -6.59 -18.51 20.90
CA ILE A 110 -5.47 -17.76 20.33
C ILE A 110 -4.32 -17.65 21.34
N ARG A 111 -3.16 -17.19 20.86
CA ARG A 111 -2.09 -16.68 21.72
C ARG A 111 -2.17 -15.15 21.69
N GLY A 112 -2.69 -14.55 22.75
CA GLY A 112 -2.93 -13.11 22.85
C GLY A 112 -1.89 -12.39 23.69
N ILE A 113 -1.64 -11.11 23.38
CA ILE A 113 -0.85 -10.18 24.18
C ILE A 113 -1.58 -8.86 24.27
N VAL A 114 -1.64 -8.29 25.46
CA VAL A 114 -2.18 -6.94 25.69
C VAL A 114 -1.07 -6.04 26.22
N TYR A 115 -0.68 -5.05 25.44
CA TYR A 115 0.30 -4.05 25.86
C TYR A 115 -0.41 -2.90 26.59
N PRO A 116 0.15 -2.41 27.71
CA PRO A 116 -0.46 -1.31 28.48
C PRO A 116 -0.31 0.05 27.79
N ILE A 117 0.68 0.21 26.91
CA ILE A 117 0.99 1.45 26.19
C ILE A 117 1.16 1.21 24.69
N ARG A 118 0.78 2.20 23.91
CA ARG A 118 0.92 2.16 22.46
C ARG A 118 2.39 2.25 22.04
N ARG A 119 2.85 1.26 21.26
CA ARG A 119 4.23 1.14 20.77
C ARG A 119 4.33 1.26 19.24
N GLY A 120 3.21 1.14 18.56
CA GLY A 120 3.09 1.17 17.10
C GLY A 120 3.17 -0.20 16.45
N LYS A 121 2.46 -0.36 15.33
CA LYS A 121 2.27 -1.64 14.61
C LYS A 121 3.58 -2.38 14.36
N ALA A 122 4.65 -1.68 13.96
CA ALA A 122 5.95 -2.30 13.68
C ALA A 122 6.58 -2.98 14.90
N ALA A 123 6.48 -2.34 16.09
CA ALA A 123 6.99 -2.93 17.33
C ALA A 123 6.20 -4.18 17.72
N VAL A 124 4.87 -4.11 17.62
CA VAL A 124 3.97 -5.23 17.88
C VAL A 124 4.23 -6.40 16.93
N LEU A 125 4.41 -6.13 15.64
CA LEU A 125 4.73 -7.16 14.65
C LEU A 125 6.08 -7.83 14.94
N ASN A 126 7.10 -7.08 15.37
CA ASN A 126 8.39 -7.67 15.77
C ASN A 126 8.22 -8.67 16.92
N ASP A 127 7.42 -8.31 17.93
CA ASP A 127 7.17 -9.18 19.08
C ASP A 127 6.37 -10.42 18.65
N LEU A 128 5.30 -10.25 17.84
CA LEU A 128 4.51 -11.36 17.33
C LEU A 128 5.37 -12.32 16.50
N VAL A 129 6.27 -11.81 15.64
CA VAL A 129 7.21 -12.63 14.87
C VAL A 129 8.22 -13.34 15.79
N GLY A 130 8.68 -12.68 16.85
CA GLY A 130 9.55 -13.29 17.86
C GLY A 130 8.91 -14.49 18.56
N MET A 131 7.59 -14.46 18.77
CA MET A 131 6.80 -15.52 19.39
C MET A 131 6.34 -16.60 18.40
N ALA A 132 6.34 -16.29 17.11
CA ALA A 132 5.85 -17.17 16.06
C ALA A 132 6.74 -18.41 15.92
N SER A 133 6.13 -19.58 15.71
CA SER A 133 6.81 -20.85 15.48
C SER A 133 6.70 -21.33 14.02
N GLY A 134 5.79 -20.70 13.24
CA GLY A 134 5.51 -21.11 11.86
C GLY A 134 6.65 -20.85 10.90
N GLU A 135 6.79 -21.70 9.90
CA GLU A 135 7.71 -21.56 8.77
C GLU A 135 7.30 -20.41 7.85
N ILE A 136 5.99 -20.19 7.76
CA ILE A 136 5.38 -19.10 7.01
C ILE A 136 4.68 -18.18 8.01
N LEU A 137 5.00 -16.89 7.92
CA LEU A 137 4.33 -15.84 8.64
C LEU A 137 3.23 -15.24 7.75
N VAL A 138 2.02 -15.18 8.25
CA VAL A 138 0.89 -14.56 7.58
C VAL A 138 0.46 -13.34 8.37
N PHE A 139 0.40 -12.21 7.73
CA PHE A 139 -0.01 -10.92 8.30
C PHE A 139 -1.42 -10.59 7.87
N SER A 140 -2.24 -10.14 8.81
CA SER A 140 -3.61 -9.69 8.52
C SER A 140 -4.01 -8.55 9.46
N ASP A 141 -4.60 -7.50 8.90
CA ASP A 141 -5.14 -6.39 9.68
C ASP A 141 -6.36 -6.85 10.50
N ALA A 142 -6.58 -6.24 11.68
CA ALA A 142 -7.67 -6.60 12.58
C ALA A 142 -9.06 -6.31 12.00
N SER A 143 -9.17 -5.28 11.15
CA SER A 143 -10.44 -4.88 10.50
C SER A 143 -10.84 -5.75 9.31
N THR A 144 -9.97 -6.68 8.85
CA THR A 144 -10.22 -7.47 7.64
C THR A 144 -10.67 -8.88 7.97
N MET A 145 -11.61 -9.43 7.18
CA MET A 145 -12.07 -10.83 7.27
C MET A 145 -11.46 -11.65 6.15
N VAL A 146 -10.87 -12.78 6.50
CA VAL A 146 -10.18 -13.68 5.56
C VAL A 146 -11.16 -14.77 5.12
N GLU A 147 -11.33 -15.00 3.81
CA GLU A 147 -12.16 -16.10 3.30
C GLU A 147 -11.57 -17.47 3.68
N SER A 148 -12.43 -18.45 3.95
CA SER A 148 -12.09 -19.76 4.55
C SER A 148 -10.89 -20.45 3.89
N GLY A 149 -10.88 -20.60 2.55
CA GLY A 149 -9.81 -21.26 1.80
C GLY A 149 -8.57 -20.41 1.52
N SER A 150 -8.54 -19.14 1.95
CA SER A 150 -7.49 -18.18 1.56
C SER A 150 -6.11 -18.56 2.05
N LEU A 151 -5.97 -19.14 3.25
CA LEU A 151 -4.67 -19.57 3.75
C LEU A 151 -4.07 -20.69 2.90
N ARG A 152 -4.87 -21.68 2.50
CA ARG A 152 -4.43 -22.77 1.62
C ARG A 152 -3.98 -22.25 0.27
N ALA A 153 -4.76 -21.32 -0.31
CA ALA A 153 -4.44 -20.69 -1.58
C ALA A 153 -3.12 -19.91 -1.51
N LEU A 154 -2.96 -19.08 -0.48
CA LEU A 154 -1.75 -18.28 -0.25
C LEU A 154 -0.52 -19.18 -0.09
N VAL A 155 -0.62 -20.19 0.75
CA VAL A 155 0.48 -21.09 1.11
C VAL A 155 0.92 -21.95 -0.07
N SER A 156 0.01 -22.35 -0.96
CA SER A 156 0.32 -23.18 -2.13
C SER A 156 1.41 -22.58 -3.03
N ASN A 157 1.60 -21.27 -3.01
CA ASN A 157 2.63 -20.57 -3.80
C ASN A 157 4.04 -20.76 -3.21
N PHE A 158 4.17 -21.07 -1.94
CA PHE A 158 5.47 -21.32 -1.30
C PHE A 158 6.04 -22.72 -1.62
N ALA A 159 5.31 -23.54 -2.38
CA ALA A 159 5.88 -24.71 -3.00
C ALA A 159 7.01 -24.36 -3.99
N ASP A 160 6.98 -23.15 -4.54
CA ASP A 160 8.08 -22.61 -5.34
C ASP A 160 9.15 -22.00 -4.42
N PRO A 161 10.37 -22.55 -4.38
CA PRO A 161 11.44 -22.02 -3.51
C PRO A 161 11.85 -20.59 -3.87
N ARG A 162 11.56 -20.14 -5.08
CA ARG A 162 11.84 -18.75 -5.52
C ARG A 162 10.88 -17.73 -4.90
N VAL A 163 9.72 -18.16 -4.38
CA VAL A 163 8.71 -17.29 -3.80
C VAL A 163 9.05 -16.99 -2.35
N GLY A 164 9.26 -15.71 -2.05
CA GLY A 164 9.51 -15.23 -0.69
C GLY A 164 8.32 -14.47 -0.08
N CYS A 165 7.45 -13.89 -0.94
CA CYS A 165 6.25 -13.17 -0.49
C CYS A 165 5.06 -13.48 -1.39
N VAL A 166 3.88 -13.63 -0.77
CA VAL A 166 2.59 -13.82 -1.46
C VAL A 166 1.58 -12.83 -0.89
N SER A 167 0.97 -12.00 -1.72
CA SER A 167 -0.17 -11.16 -1.32
C SER A 167 -1.48 -11.77 -1.77
N GLY A 168 -2.49 -11.68 -0.92
CA GLY A 168 -3.88 -11.93 -1.26
C GLY A 168 -4.54 -10.74 -1.94
N VAL A 169 -5.79 -10.95 -2.33
CA VAL A 169 -6.72 -9.93 -2.83
C VAL A 169 -7.32 -9.19 -1.66
N TYR A 170 -7.31 -7.87 -1.75
CA TYR A 170 -8.12 -7.03 -0.89
C TYR A 170 -9.44 -6.70 -1.59
N ARG A 171 -10.55 -7.04 -0.97
CA ARG A 171 -11.90 -6.76 -1.44
C ARG A 171 -12.58 -5.78 -0.50
N LEU A 172 -12.92 -4.61 -1.02
CA LEU A 172 -13.73 -3.65 -0.29
C LEU A 172 -15.20 -4.03 -0.43
N GLU A 173 -15.86 -4.36 0.68
CA GLU A 173 -17.30 -4.58 0.73
C GLU A 173 -18.00 -3.23 0.79
N ILE A 174 -18.76 -2.92 -0.26
CA ILE A 174 -19.43 -1.64 -0.39
C ILE A 174 -20.77 -1.73 0.34
N SER A 175 -20.86 -1.15 1.52
CA SER A 175 -22.15 -0.84 2.12
C SER A 175 -22.72 0.38 1.37
N ASP A 176 -23.87 0.20 0.74
CA ASP A 176 -24.48 1.03 -0.34
C ASP A 176 -24.88 2.46 0.04
N HIS A 177 -24.43 2.99 1.18
CA HIS A 177 -24.95 4.25 1.70
C HIS A 177 -24.14 5.51 1.36
N ASP A 178 -22.90 5.37 0.88
CA ASP A 178 -22.01 6.55 0.83
C ASP A 178 -21.25 6.77 -0.48
N GLY A 179 -21.72 6.95 -1.62
CA GLY A 179 -21.03 7.32 -2.89
C GLY A 179 -19.49 7.53 -2.87
N LYS A 180 -18.88 7.51 -1.66
CA LYS A 180 -17.43 7.45 -1.43
C LYS A 180 -16.85 6.09 -1.79
N ALA A 181 -17.62 5.03 -1.57
CA ALA A 181 -17.20 3.66 -1.82
C ALA A 181 -16.89 3.41 -3.30
N GLY A 182 -17.60 4.04 -4.23
CA GLY A 182 -17.38 3.87 -5.67
C GLY A 182 -16.00 4.36 -6.16
N ALA A 183 -15.55 5.54 -5.70
CA ALA A 183 -14.25 6.08 -6.10
C ALA A 183 -13.09 5.30 -5.45
N GLU A 184 -13.28 4.87 -4.21
CA GLU A 184 -12.28 4.06 -3.50
C GLU A 184 -12.18 2.65 -4.08
N ALA A 185 -13.32 2.03 -4.41
CA ALA A 185 -13.33 0.74 -5.10
C ALA A 185 -12.64 0.81 -6.48
N LEU A 186 -12.84 1.91 -7.24
CA LEU A 186 -12.16 2.13 -8.50
C LEU A 186 -10.63 2.23 -8.30
N TYR A 187 -10.19 2.96 -7.29
CA TYR A 187 -8.79 3.04 -6.93
C TYR A 187 -8.19 1.67 -6.57
N TRP A 188 -8.87 0.89 -5.73
CA TRP A 188 -8.40 -0.44 -5.35
C TRP A 188 -8.39 -1.42 -6.51
N ARG A 189 -9.37 -1.34 -7.42
CA ARG A 189 -9.34 -2.11 -8.67
C ARG A 189 -8.13 -1.76 -9.54
N TYR A 190 -7.81 -0.48 -9.65
CA TYR A 190 -6.63 -0.01 -10.36
C TYR A 190 -5.33 -0.48 -9.69
N GLU A 191 -5.20 -0.32 -8.36
CA GLU A 191 -4.02 -0.80 -7.62
C GLU A 191 -3.86 -2.33 -7.75
N THR A 192 -4.95 -3.06 -7.66
CA THR A 192 -4.96 -4.52 -7.87
C THR A 192 -4.47 -4.89 -9.26
N PHE A 193 -4.90 -4.17 -10.30
CA PHE A 193 -4.44 -4.38 -11.68
C PHE A 193 -2.92 -4.17 -11.80
N VAL A 194 -2.39 -3.09 -11.22
CA VAL A 194 -0.94 -2.81 -11.23
C VAL A 194 -0.17 -3.91 -10.53
N ARG A 195 -0.56 -4.27 -9.30
CA ARG A 195 0.10 -5.32 -8.49
C ARG A 195 0.05 -6.69 -9.16
N GLN A 196 -1.08 -7.06 -9.77
CA GLN A 196 -1.19 -8.30 -10.53
C GLN A 196 -0.26 -8.31 -11.75
N SER A 197 -0.13 -7.17 -12.42
CA SER A 197 0.76 -7.03 -13.58
C SER A 197 2.23 -7.18 -13.17
N GLU A 198 2.64 -6.56 -12.08
CA GLU A 198 3.98 -6.70 -11.49
C GLU A 198 4.23 -8.14 -10.99
N ALA A 199 3.23 -8.75 -10.35
CA ALA A 199 3.33 -10.11 -9.81
C ALA A 199 3.52 -11.18 -10.89
N ARG A 200 2.99 -10.99 -12.11
CA ARG A 200 3.26 -11.88 -13.25
C ARG A 200 4.74 -11.95 -13.60
N LEU A 201 5.49 -10.91 -13.28
CA LEU A 201 6.95 -10.86 -13.41
C LEU A 201 7.68 -11.38 -12.16
N GLY A 202 6.93 -11.82 -11.13
CA GLY A 202 7.46 -12.21 -9.82
C GLY A 202 7.99 -11.03 -8.99
N ARG A 203 7.50 -9.80 -9.25
CA ARG A 203 8.10 -8.55 -8.74
C ARG A 203 7.09 -7.53 -8.22
N MET A 204 6.06 -7.99 -7.53
CA MET A 204 5.10 -7.10 -6.88
C MET A 204 5.81 -6.25 -5.81
N LEU A 205 5.75 -4.93 -5.92
CA LEU A 205 6.45 -4.00 -5.02
C LEU A 205 5.85 -3.90 -3.63
N GLY A 206 4.61 -4.23 -3.43
CA GLY A 206 3.96 -4.14 -2.13
C GLY A 206 2.81 -5.12 -2.01
N ALA A 207 2.66 -5.72 -0.85
CA ALA A 207 1.53 -6.56 -0.50
C ALA A 207 0.31 -5.72 -0.05
N HIS A 208 -0.80 -6.38 0.21
CA HIS A 208 -1.92 -5.78 0.95
C HIS A 208 -1.80 -6.16 2.43
N GLY A 209 -1.82 -5.17 3.34
CA GLY A 209 -1.83 -5.41 4.78
C GLY A 209 -3.00 -6.29 5.25
N ALA A 210 -4.10 -6.29 4.48
CA ALA A 210 -5.26 -7.14 4.72
C ALA A 210 -4.94 -8.64 4.79
N LEU A 211 -4.06 -9.13 3.89
CA LEU A 211 -3.61 -10.52 3.88
C LEU A 211 -2.36 -10.68 3.02
N TYR A 212 -1.24 -11.02 3.62
CA TYR A 212 -0.04 -11.46 2.91
C TYR A 212 0.78 -12.42 3.75
N GLY A 213 1.58 -13.25 3.09
CA GLY A 213 2.48 -14.20 3.74
C GLY A 213 3.90 -14.08 3.24
N ILE A 214 4.85 -14.44 4.10
CA ILE A 214 6.28 -14.52 3.78
C ILE A 214 6.91 -15.77 4.39
N ARG A 215 8.03 -16.23 3.84
CA ARG A 215 8.87 -17.16 4.56
C ARG A 215 9.47 -16.47 5.79
N ARG A 216 9.43 -17.15 6.96
CA ARG A 216 9.90 -16.58 8.23
C ARG A 216 11.37 -16.11 8.15
N GLU A 217 12.21 -16.85 7.47
CA GLU A 217 13.64 -16.55 7.30
C GLU A 217 13.92 -15.22 6.60
N PHE A 218 12.93 -14.67 5.87
CA PHE A 218 13.05 -13.38 5.17
C PHE A 218 12.58 -12.20 6.00
N PHE A 219 11.95 -12.44 7.13
CA PHE A 219 11.57 -11.34 8.02
C PHE A 219 12.83 -10.71 8.61
N SER A 220 12.89 -9.42 8.50
CA SER A 220 13.88 -8.60 9.19
C SER A 220 13.14 -7.68 10.15
N SER A 221 13.63 -7.55 11.38
CA SER A 221 13.01 -6.68 12.38
C SER A 221 12.75 -5.29 11.82
N LEU A 222 11.54 -4.80 12.01
CA LEU A 222 11.12 -3.49 11.56
C LEU A 222 11.62 -2.43 12.53
N GLU A 223 12.06 -1.30 12.00
CA GLU A 223 12.37 -0.15 12.85
C GLU A 223 11.10 0.37 13.50
N VAL A 224 11.17 0.73 14.80
CA VAL A 224 10.05 1.31 15.54
C VAL A 224 9.58 2.58 14.82
N GLY A 225 8.26 2.69 14.63
CA GLY A 225 7.68 3.79 13.86
C GLY A 225 7.63 3.58 12.35
N THR A 226 8.09 2.42 11.83
CA THR A 226 7.88 2.03 10.42
C THR A 226 6.39 2.00 10.10
N ARG A 227 6.03 2.66 9.01
CA ARG A 227 4.69 2.68 8.42
C ARG A 227 4.69 1.88 7.12
N ASN A 228 3.52 1.33 6.76
CA ASN A 228 3.32 0.56 5.54
C ASN A 228 4.37 -0.57 5.41
N GLU A 229 4.50 -1.41 6.42
CA GLU A 229 5.40 -2.57 6.46
C GLU A 229 5.09 -3.56 5.33
N ASP A 230 3.84 -3.59 4.88
CA ASP A 230 3.32 -4.34 3.74
C ASP A 230 3.96 -3.94 2.40
N PHE A 231 4.61 -2.79 2.33
CA PHE A 231 5.48 -2.42 1.22
C PHE A 231 6.95 -2.76 1.48
N LEU A 232 7.45 -2.44 2.67
CA LEU A 232 8.88 -2.57 2.98
C LEU A 232 9.33 -4.04 2.97
N ILE A 233 8.54 -4.93 3.58
CA ILE A 233 8.86 -6.36 3.66
C ILE A 233 8.99 -7.00 2.26
N PRO A 234 8.00 -6.88 1.34
CA PRO A 234 8.14 -7.42 0.00
C PRO A 234 9.33 -6.84 -0.78
N VAL A 235 9.60 -5.54 -0.65
CA VAL A 235 10.74 -4.91 -1.34
C VAL A 235 12.07 -5.48 -0.83
N THR A 236 12.22 -5.69 0.48
CA THR A 236 13.45 -6.32 1.03
C THR A 236 13.63 -7.75 0.54
N ILE A 237 12.55 -8.50 0.36
CA ILE A 237 12.55 -9.84 -0.22
C ILE A 237 12.98 -9.81 -1.70
N LEU A 238 12.45 -8.84 -2.47
CA LEU A 238 12.89 -8.62 -3.85
C LEU A 238 14.37 -8.25 -3.96
N MET A 239 14.90 -7.48 -3.01
CA MET A 239 16.33 -7.14 -2.94
C MET A 239 17.21 -8.35 -2.65
N LYS A 240 16.72 -9.33 -1.91
CA LYS A 240 17.37 -10.63 -1.69
C LYS A 240 17.31 -11.57 -2.90
N GLY A 241 16.63 -11.16 -4.00
CA GLY A 241 16.52 -11.94 -5.24
C GLY A 241 15.31 -12.88 -5.31
N TYR A 242 14.49 -12.95 -4.27
CA TYR A 242 13.27 -13.76 -4.25
C TYR A 242 12.09 -13.07 -4.92
N GLN A 243 11.05 -13.83 -5.23
CA GLN A 243 9.86 -13.33 -5.88
C GLN A 243 8.81 -12.86 -4.87
N SER A 244 8.10 -11.80 -5.25
CA SER A 244 6.87 -11.36 -4.61
C SER A 244 5.72 -11.50 -5.61
N VAL A 245 4.72 -12.32 -5.26
CA VAL A 245 3.63 -12.74 -6.13
C VAL A 245 2.26 -12.40 -5.55
N TYR A 246 1.22 -12.56 -6.37
CA TYR A 246 -0.17 -12.25 -6.02
C TYR A 246 -1.07 -13.45 -6.30
N ASP A 247 -1.82 -13.91 -5.32
CA ASP A 247 -2.79 -14.99 -5.52
C ASP A 247 -4.23 -14.48 -5.40
N ARG A 248 -4.97 -14.59 -6.50
CA ARG A 248 -6.38 -14.14 -6.59
C ARG A 248 -7.35 -15.02 -5.79
N ARG A 249 -6.93 -16.21 -5.37
CA ARG A 249 -7.73 -17.14 -4.58
C ARG A 249 -7.63 -16.87 -3.07
N ALA A 250 -6.59 -16.17 -2.63
CA ALA A 250 -6.43 -15.73 -1.25
C ALA A 250 -7.11 -14.37 -1.09
N VAL A 251 -8.26 -14.32 -0.45
CA VAL A 251 -9.11 -13.12 -0.38
C VAL A 251 -9.29 -12.69 1.06
N ALA A 252 -9.12 -11.40 1.30
CA ALA A 252 -9.55 -10.74 2.53
C ALA A 252 -10.45 -9.56 2.19
N SER A 253 -11.54 -9.41 2.93
CA SER A 253 -12.52 -8.33 2.76
C SER A 253 -12.54 -7.38 3.95
N GLU A 254 -12.91 -6.14 3.71
CA GLU A 254 -13.09 -5.11 4.72
C GLU A 254 -14.32 -4.25 4.38
N ASP A 255 -15.07 -3.82 5.41
CA ASP A 255 -16.17 -2.89 5.21
C ASP A 255 -15.64 -1.51 4.77
N SER A 256 -16.26 -0.93 3.76
CA SER A 256 -15.88 0.38 3.21
C SER A 256 -15.89 1.52 4.24
N ARG A 257 -16.67 1.40 5.31
CA ARG A 257 -16.75 2.38 6.40
C ARG A 257 -15.42 2.54 7.14
N GLU A 258 -14.65 1.47 7.26
CA GLU A 258 -13.35 1.45 7.93
C GLU A 258 -12.25 2.20 7.13
N MET A 259 -12.41 2.34 5.82
CA MET A 259 -11.36 2.83 4.91
C MET A 259 -11.44 4.31 4.58
N THR A 260 -12.52 5.02 4.97
CA THR A 260 -12.77 6.39 4.53
C THR A 260 -12.10 7.45 5.42
N GLY A 261 -11.44 8.43 4.79
CA GLY A 261 -11.01 9.65 5.48
C GLY A 261 -9.73 10.26 4.92
N PHE A 262 -9.73 11.59 4.79
CA PHE A 262 -8.56 12.37 4.34
C PHE A 262 -7.35 12.19 5.28
N SER A 263 -7.59 12.10 6.62
CA SER A 263 -6.55 11.89 7.63
C SER A 263 -5.82 10.55 7.45
N ARG A 264 -6.54 9.48 7.09
CA ARG A 264 -5.93 8.18 6.77
C ARG A 264 -5.03 8.30 5.54
N ARG A 265 -5.46 9.01 4.49
CA ARG A 265 -4.66 9.25 3.28
C ARG A 265 -3.38 10.02 3.56
N ILE A 266 -3.44 11.01 4.46
CA ILE A 266 -2.24 11.72 4.94
C ILE A 266 -1.29 10.72 5.63
N GLY A 267 -1.82 9.85 6.48
CA GLY A 267 -1.03 8.81 7.16
C GLY A 267 -0.31 7.87 6.19
N LEU A 268 -1.03 7.38 5.17
CA LEU A 268 -0.47 6.54 4.10
C LEU A 268 0.61 7.28 3.29
N ALA A 269 0.36 8.55 2.94
CA ALA A 269 1.32 9.38 2.22
C ALA A 269 2.59 9.64 3.06
N MET A 270 2.46 9.89 4.36
CA MET A 270 3.61 9.99 5.28
C MET A 270 4.43 8.70 5.29
N GLY A 271 3.76 7.54 5.30
CA GLY A 271 4.41 6.24 5.17
C GLY A 271 5.18 6.10 3.86
N ASN A 272 4.61 6.52 2.74
CA ASN A 272 5.27 6.45 1.43
C ASN A 272 6.55 7.32 1.38
N TYR A 273 6.53 8.53 1.95
CA TYR A 273 7.73 9.37 2.07
C TYR A 273 8.79 8.74 2.99
N GLN A 274 8.37 8.17 4.13
CA GLN A 274 9.25 7.48 5.05
C GLN A 274 9.95 6.30 4.37
N GLN A 275 9.20 5.49 3.63
CA GLN A 275 9.73 4.34 2.91
C GLN A 275 10.75 4.74 1.85
N LEU A 276 10.47 5.80 1.10
CA LEU A 276 11.44 6.32 0.13
C LEU A 276 12.74 6.73 0.84
N ALA A 277 12.64 7.41 1.99
CA ALA A 277 13.81 7.79 2.78
C ALA A 277 14.58 6.57 3.33
N LEU A 278 13.87 5.53 3.79
CA LEU A 278 14.48 4.28 4.23
C LEU A 278 15.18 3.55 3.08
N LEU A 279 14.54 3.46 1.90
CA LEU A 279 15.15 2.84 0.72
C LEU A 279 16.41 3.59 0.26
N LEU A 280 16.44 4.91 0.34
CA LEU A 280 17.64 5.68 0.00
C LEU A 280 18.84 5.36 0.90
N LYS A 281 18.60 4.93 2.15
CA LYS A 281 19.66 4.46 3.06
C LYS A 281 20.18 3.07 2.69
N VAL A 282 19.32 2.22 2.12
CA VAL A 282 19.64 0.84 1.75
C VAL A 282 20.05 0.81 0.28
N ARG A 283 21.33 0.95 -0.01
CA ARG A 283 21.85 1.01 -1.39
C ARG A 283 21.65 -0.27 -2.23
N GLY A 284 21.17 -1.37 -1.67
CA GLY A 284 21.00 -2.65 -2.36
C GLY A 284 20.08 -2.61 -3.59
N TRP A 285 19.09 -1.72 -3.62
CA TRP A 285 18.19 -1.54 -4.76
C TRP A 285 18.89 -0.93 -6.01
N LEU A 286 19.99 -0.17 -5.83
CA LEU A 286 20.80 0.36 -6.95
C LEU A 286 21.44 -0.76 -7.77
N ARG A 287 21.72 -1.91 -7.16
CA ARG A 287 22.29 -3.08 -7.83
C ARG A 287 21.24 -3.88 -8.62
N ASN A 288 19.95 -3.55 -8.46
CA ASN A 288 18.85 -4.21 -9.17
C ASN A 288 18.12 -3.20 -10.07
N PRO A 289 18.56 -3.03 -11.34
CA PRO A 289 18.02 -1.99 -12.23
C PRO A 289 16.52 -2.15 -12.50
N ARG A 290 16.00 -3.39 -12.43
CA ARG A 290 14.57 -3.64 -12.64
C ARG A 290 13.74 -3.20 -11.43
N LEU A 291 14.24 -3.41 -10.22
CA LEU A 291 13.62 -2.93 -8.99
C LEU A 291 13.68 -1.40 -8.93
N LEU A 292 14.83 -0.81 -9.28
CA LEU A 292 15.00 0.64 -9.38
C LEU A 292 13.98 1.25 -10.35
N PHE A 293 13.85 0.68 -11.55
CA PHE A 293 12.87 1.12 -12.55
C PHE A 293 11.43 1.10 -11.97
N GLN A 294 11.04 0.00 -11.33
CA GLN A 294 9.71 -0.13 -10.73
C GLN A 294 9.51 0.89 -9.59
N LEU A 295 10.50 1.07 -8.71
CA LEU A 295 10.42 2.05 -7.61
C LEU A 295 10.28 3.47 -8.13
N LEU A 296 11.07 3.86 -9.14
CA LEU A 296 11.00 5.20 -9.74
C LEU A 296 9.64 5.42 -10.40
N SER A 297 9.19 4.47 -11.21
CA SER A 297 7.95 4.60 -12.00
C SER A 297 6.68 4.49 -11.15
N HIS A 298 6.63 3.55 -10.20
CA HIS A 298 5.41 3.28 -9.43
C HIS A 298 5.33 4.11 -8.15
N LYS A 299 6.44 4.37 -7.46
CA LYS A 299 6.41 5.05 -6.14
C LYS A 299 6.89 6.48 -6.20
N VAL A 300 8.11 6.73 -6.72
CA VAL A 300 8.67 8.08 -6.75
C VAL A 300 7.83 9.01 -7.60
N LEU A 301 7.49 8.59 -8.82
CA LEU A 301 6.71 9.42 -9.75
C LEU A 301 5.34 9.79 -9.17
N ARG A 302 4.68 8.87 -8.47
CA ARG A 302 3.41 9.17 -7.80
C ARG A 302 3.55 10.18 -6.66
N LEU A 303 4.66 10.17 -5.93
CA LEU A 303 4.94 11.18 -4.90
C LEU A 303 5.26 12.55 -5.53
N LEU A 304 5.77 12.58 -6.75
CA LEU A 304 6.04 13.82 -7.51
C LEU A 304 4.78 14.35 -8.22
N THR A 305 3.76 13.54 -8.44
CA THR A 305 2.55 13.92 -9.18
C THR A 305 1.90 15.22 -8.71
N PRO A 306 1.74 15.54 -7.41
CA PRO A 306 1.16 16.81 -6.99
C PRO A 306 1.92 18.02 -7.54
N PHE A 307 3.24 17.96 -7.61
CA PHE A 307 4.09 19.03 -8.15
C PHE A 307 3.98 19.11 -9.67
N LEU A 308 3.92 17.96 -10.33
CA LEU A 308 3.71 17.92 -11.79
C LEU A 308 2.35 18.51 -12.18
N ILE A 309 1.30 18.23 -11.41
CA ILE A 309 -0.04 18.83 -11.60
C ILE A 309 0.03 20.34 -11.47
N LEU A 310 0.66 20.87 -10.42
CA LEU A 310 0.81 22.31 -10.22
C LEU A 310 1.65 22.95 -11.34
N GLY A 311 2.73 22.29 -11.74
CA GLY A 311 3.59 22.77 -12.83
C GLY A 311 2.87 22.81 -14.19
N THR A 312 2.13 21.76 -14.55
CA THR A 312 1.37 21.72 -15.81
C THR A 312 0.25 22.78 -15.83
N PHE A 313 -0.44 22.96 -14.69
CA PHE A 313 -1.50 23.95 -14.57
C PHE A 313 -0.96 25.39 -14.70
N ALA A 314 0.10 25.72 -13.95
CA ALA A 314 0.74 27.03 -14.01
C ALA A 314 1.31 27.34 -15.41
N SER A 315 1.96 26.33 -16.04
CA SER A 315 2.52 26.50 -17.39
C SER A 315 1.43 26.72 -18.45
N SER A 316 0.33 25.96 -18.39
CA SER A 316 -0.78 26.16 -19.33
C SER A 316 -1.48 27.50 -19.13
N ALA A 317 -1.59 27.98 -17.88
CA ALA A 317 -2.10 29.32 -17.57
C ALA A 317 -1.20 30.44 -18.12
N TYR A 318 0.12 30.24 -18.01
CA TYR A 318 1.07 31.22 -18.55
C TYR A 318 1.04 31.29 -20.08
N LEU A 319 0.82 30.14 -20.76
CA LEU A 319 0.85 30.01 -22.24
C LEU A 319 -0.54 30.18 -22.89
N LEU A 320 -1.51 30.83 -22.25
CA LEU A 320 -2.90 30.96 -22.73
C LEU A 320 -3.04 31.67 -24.10
N ALA A 321 -2.03 32.41 -24.53
CA ALA A 321 -2.01 33.03 -25.87
C ALA A 321 -2.07 31.99 -26.99
N SER A 322 -1.52 30.77 -26.77
CA SER A 322 -1.57 29.66 -27.72
C SER A 322 -2.87 28.85 -27.56
N PRO A 323 -3.60 28.54 -28.64
CA PRO A 323 -4.87 27.80 -28.58
C PRO A 323 -4.77 26.43 -27.90
N GLY A 324 -3.68 25.70 -28.16
CA GLY A 324 -3.46 24.36 -27.56
C GLY A 324 -3.38 24.40 -26.04
N TYR A 325 -2.63 25.36 -25.46
CA TYR A 325 -2.52 25.50 -24.01
C TYR A 325 -3.80 26.08 -23.38
N ARG A 326 -4.56 26.90 -24.11
CA ARG A 326 -5.87 27.36 -23.68
C ARG A 326 -6.85 26.21 -23.51
N ILE A 327 -6.89 25.28 -24.48
CA ILE A 327 -7.69 24.06 -24.37
C ILE A 327 -7.23 23.22 -23.17
N ALA A 328 -5.92 23.02 -23.01
CA ALA A 328 -5.37 22.26 -21.90
C ALA A 328 -5.69 22.89 -20.54
N PHE A 329 -5.55 24.20 -20.41
CA PHE A 329 -5.91 24.94 -19.18
C PHE A 329 -7.39 24.81 -18.85
N THR A 330 -8.27 24.98 -19.86
CA THR A 330 -9.71 24.83 -19.70
C THR A 330 -10.07 23.41 -19.23
N ALA A 331 -9.49 22.37 -19.86
CA ALA A 331 -9.72 21.00 -19.48
C ALA A 331 -9.27 20.70 -18.03
N GLN A 332 -8.10 21.19 -17.63
CA GLN A 332 -7.60 21.07 -16.25
C GLN A 332 -8.50 21.81 -15.26
N THR A 333 -8.97 23.01 -15.62
CA THR A 333 -9.88 23.82 -14.78
C THR A 333 -11.20 23.09 -14.58
N VAL A 334 -11.81 22.55 -15.65
CA VAL A 334 -13.03 21.73 -15.57
C VAL A 334 -12.83 20.51 -14.68
N PHE A 335 -11.68 19.83 -14.80
CA PHE A 335 -11.32 18.69 -13.96
C PHE A 335 -11.22 19.09 -12.47
N PHE A 336 -10.61 20.24 -12.14
CA PHE A 336 -10.53 20.72 -10.76
C PHE A 336 -11.88 21.19 -10.21
N ILE A 337 -12.71 21.81 -11.05
CA ILE A 337 -14.09 22.15 -10.66
C ILE A 337 -14.88 20.89 -10.34
N ALA A 338 -14.79 19.83 -11.17
CA ALA A 338 -15.42 18.56 -10.89
C ALA A 338 -14.91 17.95 -9.57
N ALA A 339 -13.62 18.06 -9.29
CA ALA A 339 -13.05 17.62 -8.03
C ALA A 339 -13.60 18.39 -6.83
N LEU A 340 -13.76 19.72 -6.94
CA LEU A 340 -14.35 20.56 -5.89
C LEU A 340 -15.83 20.24 -5.66
N LEU A 341 -16.61 20.06 -6.73
CA LEU A 341 -18.00 19.62 -6.64
C LEU A 341 -18.11 18.25 -5.93
N GLY A 342 -17.11 17.37 -6.13
CA GLY A 342 -17.02 16.08 -5.48
C GLY A 342 -16.81 16.13 -3.96
N VAL A 343 -16.46 17.29 -3.37
CA VAL A 343 -16.45 17.47 -1.90
C VAL A 343 -17.85 17.27 -1.33
N ASN A 344 -18.87 17.73 -2.05
CA ASN A 344 -20.26 17.48 -1.69
C ASN A 344 -20.62 16.01 -2.00
N THR A 345 -21.02 15.26 -0.97
CA THR A 345 -21.33 13.83 -1.08
C THR A 345 -22.51 13.57 -2.01
N GLN A 346 -23.53 14.42 -2.01
CA GLN A 346 -24.70 14.25 -2.87
C GLN A 346 -24.36 14.47 -4.34
N LEU A 347 -23.59 15.52 -4.66
CA LEU A 347 -23.12 15.79 -6.03
C LEU A 347 -22.21 14.67 -6.52
N ARG A 348 -21.34 14.15 -5.65
CA ARG A 348 -20.48 13.02 -5.99
C ARG A 348 -21.26 11.74 -6.30
N ARG A 349 -22.32 11.44 -5.54
CA ARG A 349 -23.23 10.32 -5.81
C ARG A 349 -23.94 10.47 -7.15
N ARG A 350 -24.54 11.63 -7.38
CA ARG A 350 -25.30 11.91 -8.63
C ARG A 350 -24.39 11.95 -9.86
N GLY A 351 -23.20 12.50 -9.74
CA GLY A 351 -22.24 12.63 -10.84
C GLY A 351 -21.43 11.38 -11.15
N GLY A 352 -21.57 10.31 -10.33
CA GLY A 352 -20.91 9.04 -10.55
C GLY A 352 -19.39 9.19 -10.74
N ALA A 353 -18.81 8.40 -11.64
CA ALA A 353 -17.38 8.39 -11.90
C ALA A 353 -16.83 9.74 -12.41
N VAL A 354 -17.65 10.53 -13.12
CA VAL A 354 -17.23 11.82 -13.69
C VAL A 354 -16.83 12.84 -12.60
N ILE A 355 -17.49 12.80 -11.44
CA ILE A 355 -17.17 13.67 -10.29
C ILE A 355 -16.31 12.92 -9.28
N ALA A 356 -16.58 11.64 -9.04
CA ALA A 356 -15.89 10.86 -8.02
C ALA A 356 -14.41 10.64 -8.34
N ALA A 357 -14.04 10.38 -9.60
CA ALA A 357 -12.65 10.14 -9.98
C ALA A 357 -11.76 11.39 -9.86
N PRO A 358 -12.14 12.57 -10.40
CA PRO A 358 -11.41 13.82 -10.16
C PRO A 358 -11.27 14.15 -8.66
N TYR A 359 -12.36 14.03 -7.89
CA TYR A 359 -12.32 14.25 -6.45
C TYR A 359 -11.30 13.37 -5.76
N TYR A 360 -11.34 12.07 -6.01
CA TYR A 360 -10.44 11.11 -5.36
C TYR A 360 -8.99 11.35 -5.77
N PHE A 361 -8.74 11.60 -7.05
CA PHE A 361 -7.41 11.92 -7.58
C PHE A 361 -6.83 13.17 -6.90
N CYS A 362 -7.58 14.27 -6.84
CA CYS A 362 -7.15 15.49 -6.18
C CYS A 362 -6.96 15.30 -4.66
N MET A 363 -7.86 14.56 -4.02
CA MET A 363 -7.79 14.27 -2.58
C MET A 363 -6.51 13.51 -2.20
N VAL A 364 -6.15 12.47 -2.95
CA VAL A 364 -4.92 11.67 -2.69
C VAL A 364 -3.67 12.52 -2.90
N ASN A 365 -3.63 13.35 -3.96
CA ASN A 365 -2.50 14.22 -4.24
C ASN A 365 -2.39 15.36 -3.21
N ALA A 366 -3.50 15.95 -2.78
CA ALA A 366 -3.53 16.94 -1.70
C ALA A 366 -3.06 16.34 -0.36
N ALA A 367 -3.46 15.10 -0.06
CA ALA A 367 -2.96 14.38 1.13
C ALA A 367 -1.43 14.20 1.09
N GLY A 368 -0.86 13.96 -0.09
CA GLY A 368 0.59 13.90 -0.31
C GLY A 368 1.29 15.22 0.05
N LEU A 369 0.77 16.36 -0.40
CA LEU A 369 1.31 17.69 -0.07
C LEU A 369 1.20 18.00 1.43
N VAL A 370 0.06 17.68 2.05
CA VAL A 370 -0.14 17.89 3.49
C VAL A 370 0.82 16.99 4.30
N ALA A 371 1.01 15.74 3.86
CA ALA A 371 1.96 14.82 4.47
C ALA A 371 3.39 15.38 4.42
N LEU A 372 3.82 15.85 3.25
CA LEU A 372 5.15 16.45 3.08
C LEU A 372 5.33 17.68 3.98
N ARG A 373 4.34 18.60 4.01
CA ARG A 373 4.37 19.77 4.91
C ARG A 373 4.49 19.37 6.37
N ARG A 374 3.77 18.30 6.81
CA ARG A 374 3.86 17.79 8.19
C ARG A 374 5.24 17.23 8.51
N ILE A 375 5.85 16.51 7.56
CA ILE A 375 7.21 15.97 7.70
C ILE A 375 8.23 17.09 7.82
N VAL A 376 8.17 18.09 6.94
CA VAL A 376 9.10 19.23 6.96
C VAL A 376 8.97 20.03 8.26
N ARG A 377 7.74 20.30 8.74
CA ARG A 377 7.51 21.03 10.00
C ARG A 377 7.95 20.28 11.26
N ARG A 378 7.95 18.95 11.27
CA ARG A 378 8.40 18.12 12.40
C ARG A 378 9.91 17.95 12.47
N LYS A 379 10.72 18.92 11.99
CA LYS A 379 12.19 18.91 11.94
C LYS A 379 12.80 17.91 10.94
N GLY A 380 12.20 17.85 9.74
CA GLY A 380 12.74 17.09 8.62
C GLY A 380 12.52 15.58 8.73
N LEU A 381 13.00 14.85 7.71
CA LEU A 381 13.02 13.39 7.69
C LEU A 381 13.80 12.78 8.88
N GLY A 382 14.61 13.59 9.58
CA GLY A 382 15.33 13.23 10.80
C GLY A 382 14.44 12.95 12.03
N GLY A 383 13.23 13.52 12.11
CA GLY A 383 12.24 13.18 13.15
C GLY A 383 11.53 11.84 12.91
N LEU A 384 11.81 11.19 11.79
CA LEU A 384 11.38 9.82 11.45
C LEU A 384 12.45 8.77 11.81
N HIS A 385 13.50 9.17 12.55
CA HIS A 385 14.58 8.26 12.95
C HIS A 385 14.07 7.22 13.94
N ALA A 386 13.84 6.04 13.41
CA ALA A 386 14.05 4.81 14.14
C ALA A 386 15.58 4.56 14.21
N LYS A 387 16.09 4.03 15.32
CA LYS A 387 17.50 3.70 15.48
C LYS A 387 17.92 2.66 14.43
N PRO A 388 19.12 2.74 13.82
CA PRO A 388 19.54 1.79 12.79
C PRO A 388 19.78 0.41 13.42
N GLY A 389 18.89 -0.53 13.19
CA GLY A 389 19.03 -1.89 13.72
C GLY A 389 19.10 -3.01 12.68
N ALA A 390 18.17 -3.06 11.74
CA ALA A 390 17.96 -4.27 10.94
C ALA A 390 18.32 -4.14 9.44
N LEU A 391 18.27 -2.96 8.86
CA LEU A 391 18.55 -2.75 7.45
C LEU A 391 20.06 -2.82 7.09
N GLN A 392 20.96 -2.73 8.09
CA GLN A 392 22.42 -2.85 7.86
C GLN A 392 22.86 -4.28 7.54
N LEU A 393 22.11 -5.32 7.91
CA LEU A 393 22.45 -6.71 7.64
C LEU A 393 22.27 -7.12 6.17
N VAL A 394 21.44 -6.43 5.40
CA VAL A 394 21.20 -6.72 3.98
C VAL A 394 22.29 -6.13 3.06
N ALA A 395 23.03 -5.13 3.54
CA ALA A 395 24.08 -4.46 2.75
C ALA A 395 25.46 -5.15 2.83
N ARG A 396 25.65 -6.15 3.69
CA ARG A 396 26.94 -6.81 3.94
C ARG A 396 27.09 -8.24 3.40
N ARG A 397 26.11 -8.74 2.60
CA ARG A 397 26.26 -10.01 1.89
C ARG A 397 26.07 -9.87 0.39
#